data_6a70e4452d9228cf5e24d7177cd0de53
#
_entry.id   6a70e4452d9228cf5e24d7177cd0de53
#
_cell.length_a   1.000
_cell.length_b   1.000
_cell.length_c   1.000
_cell.angle_alpha   90.00
_cell.angle_beta   90.00
_cell.angle_gamma   90.00
#
_symmetry.space_group_name_H-M   'P 1'
#
loop_
_entity.id
_entity.type
_entity.pdbx_description
1 polymer ?
#
loop_
_entity_poly.entity_id
_entity_poly.type
_entity_poly.pdbx_seq_one_letter_code
_entity_poly.pdbx_strand_id
1 'polypeptide(L)'
;MTKRTLINTAHCILCCLTIFAGASAGAATLGGPMTLEDEGSFFVNGKIVDSDFPGASLVTGPSPPGRIMVNQMYVHFRIPAGKRGLPVVMVHGSTHTGMTYETTPDGREGWATYFVRKGTPVYVVDQAGRGRSGFDPTAINRMRDQAGGNPSTLPTILIGSHERAWPNFRFGPKYPEPYPGLQFPLEAINQYLMQLVPNTETTLAGAGDNTVSGLAALLDKIGPAIVIVHSQSGVIGLDLVKQRPNLVKALVTVEGGCDNFSAADIPSAYSKVPVLSVWGDYSVGAKGTVNGDGRRNTCAAAINSIKSAGGRAGFILLPDMGIKGNSHMMMMDKNNLQIADVILKWLGENAAK
;
A
#
# COMPACT_ATOMS: atom_id res chain seq x y z
N MET A 1 21.28 -64.00 -71.34
CA MET A 1 20.51 -62.79 -71.69
C MET A 1 19.34 -62.69 -70.70
N THR A 2 19.46 -61.98 -69.63
CA THR A 2 18.41 -61.87 -68.59
C THR A 2 18.17 -60.40 -68.34
N LYS A 3 17.00 -59.89 -68.68
CA LYS A 3 16.55 -58.55 -68.46
C LYS A 3 16.15 -58.41 -66.99
N ARG A 4 16.77 -57.45 -66.26
CA ARG A 4 16.36 -57.02 -64.93
C ARG A 4 15.39 -55.86 -65.07
N THR A 5 14.20 -56.02 -64.54
CA THR A 5 13.15 -55.04 -64.44
C THR A 5 13.40 -54.20 -63.13
N LEU A 6 13.60 -52.88 -63.25
CA LEU A 6 13.67 -52.02 -62.15
C LEU A 6 12.26 -51.55 -61.74
N ILE A 7 11.85 -51.86 -60.50
CA ILE A 7 10.64 -51.33 -59.90
C ILE A 7 10.97 -50.07 -59.15
N ASN A 8 10.44 -48.94 -59.61
CA ASN A 8 10.55 -47.65 -58.93
C ASN A 8 9.42 -47.59 -57.90
N THR A 9 9.81 -47.64 -56.64
CA THR A 9 8.89 -47.35 -55.51
C THR A 9 8.99 -45.89 -55.14
N ALA A 10 7.99 -45.11 -55.54
CA ALA A 10 7.84 -43.73 -55.11
C ALA A 10 7.28 -43.70 -53.68
N HIS A 11 8.07 -43.28 -52.71
CA HIS A 11 7.62 -42.99 -51.35
C HIS A 11 7.07 -41.54 -51.30
N CYS A 12 5.76 -41.43 -51.23
CA CYS A 12 5.11 -40.17 -50.85
C CYS A 12 5.33 -39.93 -49.35
N ILE A 13 6.21 -39.00 -49.02
CA ILE A 13 6.33 -38.49 -47.66
C ILE A 13 5.25 -37.41 -47.52
N LEU A 14 4.16 -37.76 -46.82
CA LEU A 14 3.12 -36.80 -46.42
C LEU A 14 3.64 -36.03 -45.18
N CYS A 15 4.21 -34.83 -45.41
CA CYS A 15 4.56 -33.93 -44.34
C CYS A 15 3.29 -33.36 -43.71
N CYS A 16 2.85 -33.90 -42.57
CA CYS A 16 1.87 -33.27 -41.71
C CYS A 16 2.48 -32.03 -41.08
N LEU A 17 2.23 -30.86 -41.66
CA LEU A 17 2.44 -29.58 -40.96
C LEU A 17 1.40 -29.46 -39.83
N THR A 18 1.74 -29.84 -38.62
CA THR A 18 1.02 -29.43 -37.42
C THR A 18 1.27 -27.95 -37.19
N ILE A 19 0.31 -27.10 -37.58
CA ILE A 19 0.26 -25.69 -37.20
C ILE A 19 -0.03 -25.66 -35.70
N PHE A 20 1.00 -25.51 -34.89
CA PHE A 20 0.83 -25.06 -33.51
C PHE A 20 0.28 -23.64 -33.56
N ALA A 21 -1.04 -23.51 -33.50
CA ALA A 21 -1.65 -22.23 -33.10
C ALA A 21 -1.20 -21.95 -31.67
N GLY A 22 -0.10 -21.24 -31.52
CA GLY A 22 0.31 -20.68 -30.26
C GLY A 22 -0.80 -19.74 -29.81
N ALA A 23 -1.65 -20.18 -28.89
CA ALA A 23 -2.49 -19.28 -28.15
C ALA A 23 -1.52 -18.33 -27.43
N SER A 24 -1.39 -17.09 -27.92
CA SER A 24 -0.81 -16.02 -27.15
C SER A 24 -1.65 -15.92 -25.89
N ALA A 25 -1.11 -16.38 -24.76
CA ALA A 25 -1.69 -16.11 -23.45
C ALA A 25 -1.59 -14.57 -23.29
N GLY A 26 -2.61 -13.87 -23.76
CA GLY A 26 -2.78 -12.46 -23.44
C GLY A 26 -2.81 -12.37 -21.92
N ALA A 27 -2.09 -11.39 -21.38
CA ALA A 27 -2.14 -11.14 -19.95
C ALA A 27 -3.61 -11.08 -19.51
N ALA A 28 -3.97 -11.88 -18.51
CA ALA A 28 -5.34 -11.93 -18.03
C ALA A 28 -5.75 -10.52 -17.59
N THR A 29 -6.86 -10.03 -18.11
CA THR A 29 -7.39 -8.71 -17.70
C THR A 29 -7.98 -8.85 -16.30
N LEU A 30 -7.52 -8.02 -15.38
CA LEU A 30 -8.03 -7.97 -14.01
C LEU A 30 -9.49 -7.48 -14.02
N GLY A 31 -10.45 -8.43 -13.97
CA GLY A 31 -11.88 -8.08 -13.92
C GLY A 31 -12.48 -7.48 -15.19
N GLY A 32 -11.80 -7.56 -16.36
CA GLY A 32 -12.29 -7.08 -17.67
C GLY A 32 -11.92 -5.63 -17.99
N PRO A 33 -12.41 -5.07 -19.13
CA PRO A 33 -12.12 -3.71 -19.56
C PRO A 33 -12.57 -2.64 -18.55
N MET A 34 -11.82 -1.54 -18.50
CA MET A 34 -12.13 -0.39 -17.65
C MET A 34 -11.96 0.88 -18.49
N THR A 35 -12.94 1.78 -18.42
CA THR A 35 -12.87 3.08 -19.09
C THR A 35 -12.48 4.15 -18.10
N LEU A 36 -11.35 4.80 -18.37
CA LEU A 36 -10.85 5.92 -17.57
C LEU A 36 -11.09 7.22 -18.35
N GLU A 37 -11.36 8.30 -17.64
CA GLU A 37 -11.30 9.64 -18.18
C GLU A 37 -9.88 10.17 -18.13
N ASP A 38 -9.13 9.81 -17.07
CA ASP A 38 -7.74 10.22 -16.90
C ASP A 38 -6.95 9.23 -16.04
N GLU A 39 -5.66 9.12 -16.32
CA GLU A 39 -4.67 8.35 -15.54
C GLU A 39 -3.32 9.04 -15.62
N GLY A 40 -2.62 9.10 -14.51
CA GLY A 40 -1.29 9.70 -14.50
C GLY A 40 -0.62 9.66 -13.15
N SER A 41 0.47 10.41 -13.05
CA SER A 41 1.20 10.56 -11.79
C SER A 41 1.82 11.94 -11.67
N PHE A 42 2.04 12.35 -10.41
CA PHE A 42 2.71 13.61 -10.08
C PHE A 42 3.35 13.51 -8.70
N PHE A 43 4.11 14.52 -8.34
CA PHE A 43 4.65 14.66 -6.99
C PHE A 43 3.98 15.83 -6.28
N VAL A 44 3.83 15.69 -4.96
CA VAL A 44 3.39 16.76 -4.06
C VAL A 44 4.41 16.97 -2.95
N ASN A 45 4.31 18.10 -2.27
CA ASN A 45 5.25 18.50 -1.22
C ASN A 45 6.69 18.55 -1.79
N GLY A 46 7.67 18.23 -0.96
CA GLY A 46 9.07 18.30 -1.31
C GLY A 46 9.69 19.65 -1.05
N LYS A 47 10.98 19.64 -0.78
CA LYS A 47 11.79 20.85 -0.59
C LYS A 47 13.16 20.69 -1.20
N ILE A 48 13.73 21.79 -1.66
CA ILE A 48 15.12 21.85 -2.08
C ILE A 48 15.98 22.04 -0.83
N VAL A 49 17.02 21.23 -0.69
CA VAL A 49 18.04 21.35 0.35
C VAL A 49 19.42 21.36 -0.28
N ASP A 50 20.35 22.07 0.35
CA ASP A 50 21.76 21.98 -0.01
C ASP A 50 22.33 20.66 0.50
N SER A 51 23.12 20.01 -0.33
CA SER A 51 23.80 18.76 0.00
C SER A 51 25.28 18.87 -0.37
N ASP A 52 26.14 18.70 0.62
CA ASP A 52 27.60 18.62 0.43
C ASP A 52 28.00 17.25 -0.13
N PHE A 53 27.09 16.27 -0.07
CA PHE A 53 27.31 14.87 -0.47
C PHE A 53 26.20 14.37 -1.39
N PRO A 54 26.00 14.97 -2.58
CA PRO A 54 24.92 14.55 -3.49
C PRO A 54 25.17 13.17 -4.12
N GLY A 55 26.34 12.62 -3.91
CA GLY A 55 26.74 11.32 -4.40
C GLY A 55 28.03 11.36 -5.23
N ALA A 56 28.36 10.21 -5.80
CA ALA A 56 29.52 10.07 -6.68
C ALA A 56 29.06 9.54 -8.05
N SER A 57 29.64 10.06 -9.12
CA SER A 57 29.51 9.48 -10.45
C SER A 57 30.60 8.44 -10.65
N LEU A 58 30.23 7.28 -11.17
CA LEU A 58 31.20 6.25 -11.58
C LEU A 58 32.03 6.70 -12.78
N VAL A 59 31.60 7.72 -13.52
CA VAL A 59 32.26 8.24 -14.70
C VAL A 59 33.12 9.46 -14.42
N THR A 60 32.60 10.38 -13.57
CA THR A 60 33.25 11.69 -13.34
C THR A 60 33.84 11.86 -11.94
N GLY A 61 33.75 10.83 -11.09
CA GLY A 61 34.19 10.90 -9.69
C GLY A 61 33.14 11.55 -8.77
N PRO A 62 33.58 12.07 -7.60
CA PRO A 62 32.69 12.72 -6.64
C PRO A 62 31.93 13.89 -7.26
N SER A 63 30.62 13.95 -7.07
CA SER A 63 29.85 15.11 -7.50
C SER A 63 30.14 16.30 -6.59
N PRO A 64 30.20 17.55 -7.11
CA PRO A 64 30.34 18.73 -6.29
C PRO A 64 29.10 18.93 -5.39
N PRO A 65 29.21 19.70 -4.31
CA PRO A 65 28.05 20.14 -3.53
C PRO A 65 26.99 20.73 -4.43
N GLY A 66 25.71 20.47 -4.11
CA GLY A 66 24.60 20.94 -4.94
C GLY A 66 23.29 20.91 -4.20
N ARG A 67 22.23 21.28 -4.92
CA ARG A 67 20.85 21.28 -4.41
C ARG A 67 20.12 20.03 -4.85
N ILE A 68 19.49 19.35 -3.89
CA ILE A 68 18.69 18.15 -4.15
C ILE A 68 17.25 18.37 -3.67
N MET A 69 16.31 17.65 -4.29
CA MET A 69 14.91 17.59 -3.86
C MET A 69 14.75 16.45 -2.85
N VAL A 70 14.10 16.71 -1.71
CA VAL A 70 13.83 15.72 -0.66
C VAL A 70 12.40 15.86 -0.14
N ASN A 71 11.89 14.83 0.53
CA ASN A 71 10.58 14.77 1.17
C ASN A 71 9.38 14.95 0.21
N GLN A 72 9.60 14.77 -1.09
CA GLN A 72 8.53 14.67 -2.07
C GLN A 72 7.72 13.38 -1.84
N MET A 73 6.44 13.42 -2.21
CA MET A 73 5.56 12.26 -2.19
C MET A 73 5.00 12.00 -3.59
N TYR A 74 5.24 10.79 -4.11
CA TYR A 74 4.70 10.32 -5.38
C TYR A 74 3.22 9.98 -5.23
N VAL A 75 2.44 10.33 -6.25
CA VAL A 75 1.01 10.07 -6.36
C VAL A 75 0.73 9.48 -7.74
N HIS A 76 0.08 8.34 -7.79
CA HIS A 76 -0.51 7.76 -9.00
C HIS A 76 -2.02 7.86 -8.89
N PHE A 77 -2.70 8.30 -9.97
CA PHE A 77 -4.14 8.46 -9.96
C PHE A 77 -4.81 7.79 -11.15
N ARG A 78 -6.04 7.36 -10.93
CA ARG A 78 -6.98 6.88 -11.96
C ARG A 78 -8.35 7.47 -11.73
N ILE A 79 -8.90 8.07 -12.76
CA ILE A 79 -10.20 8.73 -12.74
C ILE A 79 -11.15 7.93 -13.64
N PRO A 80 -12.22 7.31 -13.09
CA PRO A 80 -13.18 6.60 -13.92
C PRO A 80 -13.96 7.55 -14.80
N ALA A 81 -14.35 7.09 -15.99
CA ALA A 81 -15.26 7.83 -16.85
C ALA A 81 -16.67 7.89 -16.26
N GLY A 82 -17.39 8.98 -16.48
CA GLY A 82 -18.78 9.17 -16.09
C GLY A 82 -18.98 9.76 -14.68
N LYS A 83 -20.10 9.43 -14.04
CA LYS A 83 -20.44 9.95 -12.70
C LYS A 83 -19.48 9.42 -11.65
N ARG A 84 -18.96 10.30 -10.82
CA ARG A 84 -17.91 10.00 -9.83
C ARG A 84 -18.40 10.18 -8.40
N GLY A 85 -17.93 9.28 -7.53
CA GLY A 85 -17.96 9.48 -6.09
C GLY A 85 -16.86 10.44 -5.61
N LEU A 86 -16.77 10.61 -4.28
CA LEU A 86 -15.64 11.32 -3.68
C LEU A 86 -14.33 10.60 -3.99
N PRO A 87 -13.23 11.33 -4.25
CA PRO A 87 -11.91 10.72 -4.41
C PRO A 87 -11.51 9.91 -3.18
N VAL A 88 -10.75 8.83 -3.40
CA VAL A 88 -10.14 8.02 -2.35
C VAL A 88 -8.62 8.09 -2.47
N VAL A 89 -7.96 8.46 -1.38
CA VAL A 89 -6.49 8.42 -1.24
C VAL A 89 -6.13 7.17 -0.44
N MET A 90 -5.25 6.32 -0.98
CA MET A 90 -4.80 5.07 -0.34
C MET A 90 -3.34 5.17 0.08
N VAL A 91 -3.08 4.92 1.38
CA VAL A 91 -1.76 5.07 2.01
C VAL A 91 -1.31 3.75 2.62
N HIS A 92 -0.21 3.22 2.15
CA HIS A 92 0.35 1.93 2.56
C HIS A 92 0.99 1.97 3.97
N GLY A 93 1.30 0.77 4.51
CA GLY A 93 1.97 0.59 5.80
C GLY A 93 3.50 0.60 5.72
N SER A 94 4.15 0.18 6.83
CA SER A 94 5.60 0.07 6.94
C SER A 94 6.17 -0.95 5.94
N THR A 95 7.34 -0.67 5.38
CA THR A 95 8.07 -1.50 4.40
C THR A 95 7.36 -1.71 3.05
N HIS A 96 6.22 -1.09 2.83
CA HIS A 96 5.44 -1.19 1.60
C HIS A 96 5.51 0.08 0.75
N THR A 97 4.89 -0.01 -0.43
CA THR A 97 4.61 1.08 -1.36
C THR A 97 3.13 1.07 -1.77
N GLY A 98 2.73 1.95 -2.66
CA GLY A 98 1.39 1.97 -3.24
C GLY A 98 0.98 0.65 -3.92
N MET A 99 1.94 -0.19 -4.31
CA MET A 99 1.69 -1.54 -4.85
C MET A 99 0.76 -2.37 -3.96
N THR A 100 0.73 -2.08 -2.66
CA THR A 100 -0.19 -2.70 -1.68
C THR A 100 -1.65 -2.71 -2.14
N TYR A 101 -2.07 -1.71 -2.92
CA TYR A 101 -3.46 -1.54 -3.35
C TYR A 101 -3.69 -1.82 -4.84
N GLU A 102 -2.63 -2.01 -5.63
CA GLU A 102 -2.73 -2.11 -7.09
C GLU A 102 -3.16 -3.50 -7.54
N THR A 103 -2.30 -4.49 -7.41
CA THR A 103 -2.59 -5.89 -7.77
C THR A 103 -2.16 -6.78 -6.61
N THR A 104 -2.96 -7.82 -6.33
CA THR A 104 -2.59 -8.79 -5.28
C THR A 104 -1.39 -9.64 -5.72
N PRO A 105 -0.61 -10.21 -4.78
CA PRO A 105 0.57 -11.01 -5.11
C PRO A 105 0.31 -12.17 -6.07
N ASP A 106 -0.88 -12.75 -6.01
CA ASP A 106 -1.34 -13.85 -6.88
C ASP A 106 -2.04 -13.37 -8.17
N GLY A 107 -1.93 -12.08 -8.50
CA GLY A 107 -2.38 -11.51 -9.77
C GLY A 107 -3.87 -11.16 -9.84
N ARG A 108 -4.60 -11.18 -8.71
CA ARG A 108 -6.01 -10.75 -8.68
C ARG A 108 -6.12 -9.22 -8.60
N GLU A 109 -7.32 -8.73 -8.81
CA GLU A 109 -7.66 -7.32 -8.72
C GLU A 109 -7.45 -6.78 -7.30
N GLY A 110 -6.69 -5.68 -7.18
CA GLY A 110 -6.51 -4.96 -5.93
C GLY A 110 -7.55 -3.87 -5.72
N TRP A 111 -7.56 -3.31 -4.53
CA TRP A 111 -8.56 -2.31 -4.14
C TRP A 111 -8.55 -1.07 -5.01
N ALA A 112 -7.38 -0.60 -5.46
CA ALA A 112 -7.30 0.60 -6.30
C ALA A 112 -8.11 0.45 -7.59
N THR A 113 -7.95 -0.66 -8.30
CA THR A 113 -8.73 -0.96 -9.52
C THR A 113 -10.20 -1.19 -9.20
N TYR A 114 -10.50 -1.94 -8.13
CA TYR A 114 -11.86 -2.22 -7.72
C TYR A 114 -12.67 -0.96 -7.39
N PHE A 115 -12.10 -0.01 -6.64
CA PHE A 115 -12.74 1.27 -6.33
C PHE A 115 -12.98 2.11 -7.58
N VAL A 116 -12.03 2.11 -8.53
CA VAL A 116 -12.23 2.78 -9.83
C VAL A 116 -13.40 2.16 -10.59
N ARG A 117 -13.53 0.83 -10.63
CA ARG A 117 -14.69 0.14 -11.24
C ARG A 117 -16.02 0.49 -10.56
N LYS A 118 -16.00 0.83 -9.28
CA LYS A 118 -17.18 1.32 -8.53
C LYS A 118 -17.45 2.81 -8.74
N GLY A 119 -16.75 3.47 -9.68
CA GLY A 119 -16.96 4.87 -10.02
C GLY A 119 -16.25 5.86 -9.09
N THR A 120 -15.22 5.43 -8.39
CA THR A 120 -14.48 6.24 -7.42
C THR A 120 -13.13 6.66 -8.01
N PRO A 121 -12.80 7.95 -8.12
CA PRO A 121 -11.42 8.40 -8.39
C PRO A 121 -10.47 7.91 -7.31
N VAL A 122 -9.34 7.32 -7.69
CA VAL A 122 -8.39 6.74 -6.75
C VAL A 122 -7.01 7.37 -6.92
N TYR A 123 -6.41 7.74 -5.79
CA TYR A 123 -5.05 8.24 -5.67
C TYR A 123 -4.26 7.30 -4.77
N VAL A 124 -3.25 6.65 -5.32
CA VAL A 124 -2.35 5.75 -4.57
C VAL A 124 -1.02 6.45 -4.39
N VAL A 125 -0.55 6.54 -3.15
CA VAL A 125 0.69 7.25 -2.83
C VAL A 125 1.79 6.29 -2.41
N ASP A 126 3.05 6.66 -2.68
CA ASP A 126 4.20 6.15 -1.95
C ASP A 126 4.56 7.19 -0.89
N GLN A 127 4.60 6.79 0.38
CA GLN A 127 4.94 7.70 1.48
C GLN A 127 6.29 8.38 1.23
N ALA A 128 6.47 9.59 1.73
CA ALA A 128 7.74 10.30 1.62
C ALA A 128 8.90 9.43 2.14
N GLY A 129 9.97 9.33 1.36
CA GLY A 129 11.14 8.48 1.68
C GLY A 129 11.02 7.04 1.21
N ARG A 130 9.93 6.61 0.55
CA ARG A 130 9.73 5.23 0.09
C ARG A 130 9.45 5.11 -1.41
N GLY A 131 9.81 3.97 -1.96
CA GLY A 131 9.48 3.62 -3.34
C GLY A 131 9.81 4.73 -4.31
N ARG A 132 8.83 5.16 -5.07
CA ARG A 132 8.95 6.22 -6.08
C ARG A 132 9.14 7.62 -5.48
N SER A 133 8.89 7.80 -4.18
CA SER A 133 9.12 9.07 -3.48
C SER A 133 10.61 9.34 -3.19
N GLY A 134 11.44 8.28 -3.18
CA GLY A 134 12.85 8.39 -2.87
C GLY A 134 13.14 8.80 -1.41
N PHE A 135 14.40 8.82 -1.03
CA PHE A 135 14.84 9.24 0.31
C PHE A 135 16.06 10.17 0.19
N ASP A 136 16.32 10.94 1.23
CA ASP A 136 17.50 11.81 1.32
C ASP A 136 18.77 10.97 1.61
N PRO A 137 19.72 10.85 0.67
CA PRO A 137 20.94 10.05 0.84
C PRO A 137 22.04 10.80 1.59
N THR A 138 21.85 12.08 1.91
CA THR A 138 22.92 12.97 2.40
C THR A 138 23.61 12.42 3.64
N ALA A 139 22.82 11.93 4.62
CA ALA A 139 23.41 11.39 5.87
C ALA A 139 24.29 10.17 5.63
N ILE A 140 23.86 9.28 4.72
CA ILE A 140 24.60 8.04 4.36
C ILE A 140 25.87 8.40 3.60
N ASN A 141 25.78 9.27 2.59
CA ASN A 141 26.91 9.69 1.79
C ASN A 141 27.95 10.46 2.62
N ARG A 142 27.49 11.35 3.50
CA ARG A 142 28.37 12.09 4.42
C ARG A 142 29.16 11.13 5.33
N MET A 143 28.47 10.11 5.89
CA MET A 143 29.14 9.12 6.74
C MET A 143 30.19 8.31 5.98
N ARG A 144 29.89 7.90 4.74
CA ARG A 144 30.83 7.17 3.90
C ARG A 144 32.10 7.99 3.60
N ASP A 145 31.94 9.27 3.33
CA ASP A 145 33.03 10.13 2.83
C ASP A 145 33.84 10.79 3.98
N GLN A 146 33.37 10.74 5.21
CA GLN A 146 34.07 11.29 6.39
C GLN A 146 34.85 10.19 7.14
N ALA A 147 36.18 10.28 7.09
CA ALA A 147 37.03 9.42 7.90
C ALA A 147 36.74 9.64 9.40
N GLY A 148 36.47 8.54 10.13
CA GLY A 148 36.19 8.59 11.57
C GLY A 148 34.76 8.93 11.93
N GLY A 149 33.83 8.95 10.99
CA GLY A 149 32.40 9.06 11.25
C GLY A 149 31.89 7.93 12.15
N ASN A 150 30.87 8.19 12.95
CA ASN A 150 30.23 7.19 13.82
C ASN A 150 29.03 6.55 13.12
N PRO A 151 29.14 5.29 12.61
CA PRO A 151 28.04 4.60 11.94
C PRO A 151 26.78 4.46 12.77
N SER A 152 26.88 4.51 14.11
CA SER A 152 25.71 4.41 15.00
C SER A 152 24.78 5.62 14.91
N THR A 153 25.21 6.71 14.31
CA THR A 153 24.37 7.91 14.06
C THR A 153 23.50 7.78 12.81
N LEU A 154 23.75 6.76 11.97
CA LEU A 154 22.94 6.51 10.79
C LEU A 154 21.56 5.95 11.18
N PRO A 155 20.51 6.30 10.41
CA PRO A 155 19.21 5.67 10.59
C PRO A 155 19.27 4.17 10.29
N THR A 156 18.51 3.38 11.03
CA THR A 156 18.35 1.95 10.72
C THR A 156 17.55 1.79 9.45
N ILE A 157 18.06 1.05 8.50
CA ILE A 157 17.34 0.68 7.27
C ILE A 157 16.58 -0.61 7.55
N LEU A 158 15.24 -0.54 7.55
CA LEU A 158 14.37 -1.69 7.76
C LEU A 158 13.99 -2.33 6.44
N ILE A 159 13.99 -3.67 6.41
CA ILE A 159 13.40 -4.47 5.34
C ILE A 159 12.70 -5.69 5.97
N GLY A 160 11.63 -6.14 5.35
CA GLY A 160 10.93 -7.35 5.78
C GLY A 160 11.65 -8.62 5.30
N SER A 161 11.85 -9.60 6.20
CA SER A 161 12.22 -10.96 5.85
C SER A 161 11.00 -11.89 5.92
N HIS A 162 11.12 -13.10 5.39
CA HIS A 162 10.08 -14.13 5.50
C HIS A 162 9.71 -14.38 6.97
N GLU A 163 10.71 -14.60 7.82
CA GLU A 163 10.54 -14.92 9.23
C GLU A 163 9.86 -13.77 9.98
N ARG A 164 10.23 -12.53 9.66
CA ARG A 164 9.64 -11.35 10.28
C ARG A 164 8.24 -11.04 9.74
N ALA A 165 8.00 -11.25 8.45
CA ALA A 165 6.72 -11.01 7.81
C ALA A 165 5.63 -11.92 8.38
N TRP A 166 5.97 -13.17 8.71
CA TRP A 166 5.03 -14.19 9.14
C TRP A 166 4.19 -13.76 10.35
N PRO A 167 4.78 -13.51 11.54
CA PRO A 167 4.00 -13.04 12.69
C PRO A 167 3.54 -11.58 12.53
N ASN A 168 4.33 -10.73 11.88
CA ASN A 168 3.98 -9.32 11.77
C ASN A 168 2.74 -9.08 10.89
N PHE A 169 2.63 -9.82 9.78
CA PHE A 169 1.50 -9.71 8.87
C PHE A 169 0.44 -10.80 9.11
N ARG A 170 0.59 -11.56 10.20
CA ARG A 170 -0.36 -12.57 10.67
C ARG A 170 -0.65 -13.64 9.63
N PHE A 171 0.39 -14.09 8.95
CA PHE A 171 0.31 -15.28 8.09
C PHE A 171 0.31 -16.57 8.92
N GLY A 172 0.95 -16.53 10.09
CA GLY A 172 1.05 -17.64 11.02
C GLY A 172 1.87 -17.26 12.27
N PRO A 173 2.00 -18.18 13.25
CA PRO A 173 2.73 -17.91 14.49
C PRO A 173 4.24 -17.77 14.25
N LYS A 174 4.78 -18.51 13.29
CA LYS A 174 6.18 -18.46 12.84
C LYS A 174 6.30 -19.01 11.43
N TYR A 175 7.34 -18.59 10.69
CA TYR A 175 7.65 -19.12 9.36
C TYR A 175 8.11 -20.59 9.47
N PRO A 176 7.64 -21.49 8.58
CA PRO A 176 6.65 -21.28 7.52
C PRO A 176 5.22 -21.72 7.88
N GLU A 177 4.86 -21.83 9.16
CA GLU A 177 3.57 -22.36 9.63
C GLU A 177 2.44 -21.36 9.44
N PRO A 178 1.42 -21.60 8.57
CA PRO A 178 0.30 -20.68 8.39
C PRO A 178 -0.76 -20.86 9.49
N TYR A 179 -1.55 -19.81 9.72
CA TYR A 179 -2.78 -19.94 10.49
C TYR A 179 -3.81 -20.77 9.73
N PRO A 180 -4.60 -21.62 10.43
CA PRO A 180 -5.69 -22.39 9.80
C PRO A 180 -6.72 -21.47 9.14
N GLY A 181 -7.05 -21.72 7.86
CA GLY A 181 -8.05 -20.93 7.14
C GLY A 181 -7.56 -19.57 6.66
N LEU A 182 -6.26 -19.29 6.69
CA LEU A 182 -5.67 -18.07 6.19
C LEU A 182 -6.09 -17.76 4.75
N GLN A 183 -6.54 -16.54 4.51
CA GLN A 183 -6.95 -16.06 3.18
C GLN A 183 -5.79 -15.45 2.37
N PHE A 184 -4.64 -15.18 2.99
CA PHE A 184 -3.50 -14.67 2.24
C PHE A 184 -2.96 -15.72 1.25
N PRO A 185 -2.65 -15.33 -0.01
CA PRO A 185 -2.19 -16.25 -1.05
C PRO A 185 -0.71 -16.61 -0.84
N LEU A 186 -0.41 -17.55 0.08
CA LEU A 186 0.96 -17.96 0.41
C LEU A 186 1.71 -18.58 -0.77
N GLU A 187 1.00 -19.15 -1.74
CA GLU A 187 1.57 -19.62 -3.00
C GLU A 187 2.29 -18.52 -3.79
N ALA A 188 1.91 -17.26 -3.56
CA ALA A 188 2.52 -16.09 -4.17
C ALA A 188 3.40 -15.28 -3.19
N ILE A 189 3.88 -15.88 -2.10
CA ILE A 189 4.65 -15.18 -1.06
C ILE A 189 5.88 -14.45 -1.60
N ASN A 190 6.56 -15.00 -2.60
CA ASN A 190 7.72 -14.35 -3.19
C ASN A 190 7.34 -13.05 -3.93
N GLN A 191 6.20 -13.03 -4.63
CA GLN A 191 5.68 -11.82 -5.27
C GLN A 191 5.33 -10.75 -4.22
N TYR A 192 4.78 -11.18 -3.08
CA TYR A 192 4.54 -10.26 -1.97
C TYR A 192 5.85 -9.67 -1.42
N LEU A 193 6.86 -10.49 -1.19
CA LEU A 193 8.12 -10.03 -0.61
C LEU A 193 8.93 -9.13 -1.56
N MET A 194 8.77 -9.30 -2.89
CA MET A 194 9.39 -8.42 -3.88
C MET A 194 8.86 -6.98 -3.84
N GLN A 195 7.66 -6.73 -3.32
CA GLN A 195 7.14 -5.38 -3.19
C GLN A 195 7.60 -4.66 -1.91
N LEU A 196 8.21 -5.39 -0.97
CA LEU A 196 8.75 -4.79 0.24
C LEU A 196 9.99 -3.98 -0.11
N VAL A 197 10.04 -2.74 0.38
CA VAL A 197 11.15 -1.83 0.13
C VAL A 197 11.88 -1.50 1.42
N PRO A 198 13.22 -1.35 1.37
CA PRO A 198 13.96 -0.80 2.48
C PRO A 198 13.42 0.59 2.84
N ASN A 199 13.30 0.87 4.12
CA ASN A 199 12.88 2.18 4.59
C ASN A 199 13.72 2.65 5.78
N THR A 200 13.96 3.95 5.84
CA THR A 200 14.67 4.62 6.92
C THR A 200 13.73 5.52 7.74
N GLU A 201 12.61 5.92 7.18
CA GLU A 201 11.74 6.94 7.75
C GLU A 201 11.07 6.50 9.05
N THR A 202 10.87 5.20 9.28
CA THR A 202 10.32 4.70 10.55
C THR A 202 11.30 4.77 11.71
N THR A 203 12.56 5.05 11.41
CA THR A 203 13.65 5.17 12.40
C THR A 203 14.18 6.59 12.54
N LEU A 204 13.69 7.50 11.68
CA LEU A 204 14.01 8.93 11.75
C LEU A 204 12.97 9.68 12.57
N ALA A 205 13.42 10.61 13.40
CA ALA A 205 12.51 11.52 14.09
C ALA A 205 11.73 12.37 13.08
N GLY A 206 10.41 12.51 13.28
CA GLY A 206 9.54 13.29 12.41
C GLY A 206 9.31 12.71 11.00
N ALA A 207 9.70 11.47 10.74
CA ALA A 207 9.56 10.86 9.41
C ALA A 207 8.10 10.81 8.95
N GLY A 208 7.15 10.55 9.85
CA GLY A 208 5.72 10.59 9.57
C GLY A 208 5.23 11.98 9.13
N ASP A 209 5.82 13.04 9.63
CA ASP A 209 5.41 14.43 9.37
C ASP A 209 5.56 14.81 7.90
N ASN A 210 6.58 14.28 7.21
CA ASN A 210 6.77 14.52 5.78
C ASN A 210 5.63 13.89 4.96
N THR A 211 5.15 12.70 5.34
CA THR A 211 4.02 12.06 4.68
C THR A 211 2.72 12.77 5.01
N VAL A 212 2.50 13.21 6.25
CA VAL A 212 1.33 14.03 6.64
C VAL A 212 1.30 15.33 5.82
N SER A 213 2.45 16.02 5.70
CA SER A 213 2.58 17.24 4.88
C SER A 213 2.30 16.95 3.39
N GLY A 214 2.80 15.81 2.87
CA GLY A 214 2.53 15.37 1.50
C GLY A 214 1.04 15.09 1.25
N LEU A 215 0.39 14.41 2.19
CA LEU A 215 -1.06 14.15 2.10
C LEU A 215 -1.88 15.43 2.22
N ALA A 216 -1.49 16.36 3.09
CA ALA A 216 -2.13 17.67 3.19
C ALA A 216 -2.03 18.44 1.87
N ALA A 217 -0.82 18.51 1.27
CA ALA A 217 -0.61 19.13 -0.03
C ALA A 217 -1.39 18.42 -1.17
N LEU A 218 -1.54 17.09 -1.09
CA LEU A 218 -2.38 16.33 -2.03
C LEU A 218 -3.84 16.76 -1.90
N LEU A 219 -4.39 16.80 -0.68
CA LEU A 219 -5.78 17.22 -0.46
C LEU A 219 -5.99 18.70 -0.86
N ASP A 220 -5.04 19.58 -0.59
CA ASP A 220 -5.10 20.97 -1.04
C ASP A 220 -5.13 21.08 -2.57
N LYS A 221 -4.52 20.12 -3.30
CA LYS A 221 -4.50 20.06 -4.77
C LYS A 221 -5.77 19.45 -5.37
N ILE A 222 -6.25 18.31 -4.83
CA ILE A 222 -7.36 17.54 -5.43
C ILE A 222 -8.71 17.88 -4.82
N GLY A 223 -8.76 18.60 -3.70
CA GLY A 223 -9.97 18.88 -2.95
C GLY A 223 -10.33 17.78 -1.93
N PRO A 224 -11.57 17.82 -1.42
CA PRO A 224 -12.03 16.90 -0.39
C PRO A 224 -12.00 15.43 -0.85
N ALA A 225 -11.48 14.53 0.00
CA ALA A 225 -11.35 13.11 -0.30
C ALA A 225 -11.56 12.21 0.93
N ILE A 226 -11.86 10.96 0.67
CA ILE A 226 -11.80 9.85 1.63
C ILE A 226 -10.34 9.40 1.71
N VAL A 227 -9.87 9.06 2.92
CA VAL A 227 -8.50 8.58 3.13
C VAL A 227 -8.55 7.18 3.72
N ILE A 228 -7.91 6.23 3.06
CA ILE A 228 -7.74 4.85 3.54
C ILE A 228 -6.26 4.66 3.89
N VAL A 229 -6.00 4.31 5.16
CA VAL A 229 -4.65 4.09 5.68
C VAL A 229 -4.50 2.67 6.20
N HIS A 230 -3.30 2.11 6.13
CA HIS A 230 -3.02 0.75 6.57
C HIS A 230 -1.85 0.73 7.57
N SER A 231 -2.00 -0.03 8.66
CA SER A 231 -0.92 -0.35 9.58
C SER A 231 -0.23 0.91 10.15
N GLN A 232 1.04 1.11 9.88
CA GLN A 232 1.83 2.26 10.34
C GLN A 232 1.20 3.61 9.92
N SER A 233 0.58 3.69 8.76
CA SER A 233 -0.05 4.95 8.34
C SER A 233 -1.35 5.30 9.08
N GLY A 234 -1.81 4.48 10.02
CA GLY A 234 -2.95 4.81 10.88
C GLY A 234 -2.73 6.12 11.65
N VAL A 235 -1.57 6.26 12.29
CA VAL A 235 -1.19 7.49 13.00
C VAL A 235 -1.06 8.69 12.06
N ILE A 236 -0.56 8.48 10.84
CA ILE A 236 -0.46 9.51 9.78
C ILE A 236 -1.86 9.99 9.38
N GLY A 237 -2.82 9.07 9.22
CA GLY A 237 -4.20 9.41 8.90
C GLY A 237 -4.87 10.24 9.99
N LEU A 238 -4.64 9.91 11.26
CA LEU A 238 -5.15 10.69 12.39
C LEU A 238 -4.56 12.10 12.43
N ASP A 239 -3.26 12.26 12.19
CA ASP A 239 -2.62 13.57 12.12
C ASP A 239 -3.11 14.40 10.93
N LEU A 240 -3.35 13.77 9.79
CA LEU A 240 -3.94 14.42 8.62
C LEU A 240 -5.35 14.96 8.93
N VAL A 241 -6.18 14.19 9.64
CA VAL A 241 -7.52 14.65 10.08
C VAL A 241 -7.41 15.90 10.94
N LYS A 242 -6.43 15.96 11.85
CA LYS A 242 -6.18 17.17 12.66
C LYS A 242 -5.77 18.38 11.82
N GLN A 243 -4.95 18.15 10.79
CA GLN A 243 -4.47 19.23 9.91
C GLN A 243 -5.48 19.70 8.87
N ARG A 244 -6.33 18.79 8.35
CA ARG A 244 -7.29 19.07 7.25
C ARG A 244 -8.70 18.50 7.52
N PRO A 245 -9.32 18.81 8.68
CA PRO A 245 -10.61 18.23 9.06
C PRO A 245 -11.74 18.57 8.08
N ASN A 246 -11.61 19.62 7.29
CA ASN A 246 -12.61 20.01 6.29
C ASN A 246 -12.42 19.30 4.94
N LEU A 247 -11.21 18.82 4.64
CA LEU A 247 -10.86 18.14 3.39
C LEU A 247 -10.92 16.60 3.51
N VAL A 248 -10.70 16.04 4.70
CA VAL A 248 -10.89 14.61 4.93
C VAL A 248 -12.39 14.33 5.12
N LYS A 249 -13.02 13.67 4.15
CA LYS A 249 -14.46 13.34 4.18
C LYS A 249 -14.79 12.07 4.94
N ALA A 250 -13.86 11.16 5.06
CA ALA A 250 -13.85 10.04 5.99
C ALA A 250 -12.41 9.52 6.12
N LEU A 251 -12.08 8.98 7.27
CA LEU A 251 -10.84 8.23 7.51
C LEU A 251 -11.19 6.75 7.72
N VAL A 252 -10.58 5.86 6.95
CA VAL A 252 -10.66 4.41 7.14
C VAL A 252 -9.28 3.91 7.56
N THR A 253 -9.18 3.32 8.76
CA THR A 253 -7.96 2.68 9.23
C THR A 253 -8.10 1.16 9.10
N VAL A 254 -7.27 0.56 8.25
CA VAL A 254 -7.20 -0.89 8.06
C VAL A 254 -6.06 -1.41 8.94
N GLU A 255 -6.40 -1.99 10.08
CA GLU A 255 -5.44 -2.42 11.12
C GLU A 255 -4.39 -1.35 11.45
N GLY A 256 -4.79 -0.10 11.36
CA GLY A 256 -3.93 1.06 11.57
C GLY A 256 -3.61 1.30 13.05
N GLY A 257 -2.49 1.97 13.35
CA GLY A 257 -2.19 2.46 14.69
C GLY A 257 -3.08 3.65 15.07
N CYS A 258 -3.43 3.74 16.36
CA CYS A 258 -4.17 4.87 16.93
C CYS A 258 -3.43 5.48 18.14
N ASP A 259 -2.12 5.27 18.21
CA ASP A 259 -1.32 5.63 19.39
C ASP A 259 -1.21 7.15 19.61
N ASN A 260 -1.40 7.95 18.57
CA ASN A 260 -1.42 9.42 18.61
C ASN A 260 -2.83 10.01 18.70
N PHE A 261 -3.87 9.20 18.91
CA PHE A 261 -5.21 9.70 19.15
C PHE A 261 -5.29 10.43 20.50
N SER A 262 -5.91 11.61 20.50
CA SER A 262 -6.21 12.37 21.70
C SER A 262 -7.69 12.74 21.73
N ALA A 263 -8.36 12.49 22.86
CA ALA A 263 -9.74 12.90 23.05
C ALA A 263 -9.92 14.45 23.02
N ALA A 264 -8.86 15.18 23.33
CA ALA A 264 -8.85 16.65 23.25
C ALA A 264 -9.03 17.17 21.81
N ASP A 265 -8.67 16.36 20.81
CA ASP A 265 -8.82 16.73 19.39
C ASP A 265 -10.23 16.41 18.82
N ILE A 266 -11.10 15.76 19.59
CA ILE A 266 -12.43 15.39 19.10
C ILE A 266 -13.24 16.62 18.65
N PRO A 267 -13.37 17.71 19.42
CA PRO A 267 -14.21 18.84 19.02
C PRO A 267 -13.71 19.56 17.77
N SER A 268 -12.39 19.65 17.61
CA SER A 268 -11.77 20.38 16.49
C SER A 268 -11.66 19.55 15.20
N ALA A 269 -11.49 18.23 15.34
CA ALA A 269 -11.16 17.33 14.22
C ALA A 269 -12.08 16.12 14.13
N TYR A 270 -12.02 15.18 15.07
CA TYR A 270 -12.64 13.86 14.90
C TYR A 270 -14.18 13.85 14.97
N SER A 271 -14.83 14.87 15.58
CA SER A 271 -16.30 15.03 15.51
C SER A 271 -16.79 15.40 14.12
N LYS A 272 -15.92 15.99 13.28
CA LYS A 272 -16.24 16.47 11.93
C LYS A 272 -16.04 15.42 10.86
N VAL A 273 -15.18 14.45 11.12
CA VAL A 273 -14.72 13.44 10.14
C VAL A 273 -15.22 12.07 10.57
N PRO A 274 -16.01 11.36 9.76
CA PRO A 274 -16.36 9.97 10.02
C PRO A 274 -15.09 9.10 10.05
N VAL A 275 -14.93 8.26 11.08
CA VAL A 275 -13.76 7.40 11.26
C VAL A 275 -14.18 5.94 11.33
N LEU A 276 -13.65 5.09 10.45
CA LEU A 276 -13.82 3.64 10.47
C LEU A 276 -12.51 2.95 10.84
N SER A 277 -12.56 1.98 11.75
CA SER A 277 -11.45 1.08 12.02
C SER A 277 -11.84 -0.36 11.71
N VAL A 278 -11.08 -1.05 10.83
CA VAL A 278 -11.37 -2.42 10.35
C VAL A 278 -10.25 -3.36 10.77
N TRP A 279 -10.61 -4.52 11.33
CA TRP A 279 -9.69 -5.49 11.91
C TRP A 279 -10.03 -6.93 11.48
N GLY A 280 -8.99 -7.72 11.19
CA GLY A 280 -9.10 -9.15 10.92
C GLY A 280 -9.04 -10.00 12.18
N ASP A 281 -9.37 -11.28 12.05
CA ASP A 281 -9.47 -12.25 13.15
C ASP A 281 -8.12 -12.58 13.79
N TYR A 282 -7.05 -12.70 13.02
CA TYR A 282 -5.72 -12.99 13.58
C TYR A 282 -5.08 -11.81 14.34
N SER A 283 -5.77 -10.67 14.43
CA SER A 283 -5.41 -9.61 15.36
C SER A 283 -5.75 -9.94 16.82
N VAL A 284 -6.65 -10.92 17.05
CA VAL A 284 -7.07 -11.36 18.38
C VAL A 284 -6.04 -12.34 18.93
N GLY A 285 -5.53 -12.05 20.14
CA GLY A 285 -4.50 -12.87 20.78
C GLY A 285 -3.10 -12.75 20.16
N ALA A 286 -2.92 -11.92 19.14
CA ALA A 286 -1.62 -11.74 18.48
C ALA A 286 -0.62 -11.07 19.43
N LYS A 287 0.43 -11.82 19.77
CA LYS A 287 1.58 -11.37 20.55
C LYS A 287 2.79 -11.23 19.63
N GLY A 288 3.55 -10.18 19.77
CA GLY A 288 4.77 -10.01 18.95
C GLY A 288 5.08 -8.54 18.67
N THR A 289 6.00 -8.31 17.73
CA THR A 289 6.53 -6.98 17.38
C THR A 289 5.42 -6.02 16.90
N VAL A 290 4.38 -6.57 16.27
CA VAL A 290 3.15 -5.82 15.95
C VAL A 290 2.03 -6.37 16.83
N ASN A 291 1.96 -5.85 18.07
CA ASN A 291 0.97 -6.26 19.06
C ASN A 291 -0.46 -5.99 18.52
N GLY A 292 -1.06 -7.03 17.92
CA GLY A 292 -2.39 -6.94 17.33
C GLY A 292 -3.47 -6.57 18.34
N ASP A 293 -3.47 -7.22 19.50
CA ASP A 293 -4.44 -6.94 20.58
C ASP A 293 -4.29 -5.52 21.11
N GLY A 294 -3.07 -5.07 21.44
CA GLY A 294 -2.84 -3.73 21.97
C GLY A 294 -3.31 -2.65 20.99
N ARG A 295 -2.88 -2.73 19.75
CA ARG A 295 -3.27 -1.76 18.71
C ARG A 295 -4.77 -1.77 18.44
N ARG A 296 -5.38 -2.95 18.32
CA ARG A 296 -6.82 -3.09 18.12
C ARG A 296 -7.60 -2.45 19.26
N ASN A 297 -7.22 -2.72 20.51
CA ASN A 297 -7.89 -2.19 21.70
C ASN A 297 -7.71 -0.67 21.82
N THR A 298 -6.53 -0.13 21.50
CA THR A 298 -6.29 1.32 21.44
C THR A 298 -7.22 1.98 20.41
N CYS A 299 -7.35 1.40 19.22
CA CYS A 299 -8.24 1.92 18.20
C CYS A 299 -9.73 1.77 18.59
N ALA A 300 -10.12 0.66 19.21
CA ALA A 300 -11.49 0.49 19.71
C ALA A 300 -11.85 1.56 20.76
N ALA A 301 -10.93 1.86 21.67
CA ALA A 301 -11.10 2.92 22.67
C ALA A 301 -11.21 4.31 22.01
N ALA A 302 -10.38 4.61 21.01
CA ALA A 302 -10.45 5.86 20.25
C ALA A 302 -11.81 6.01 19.54
N ILE A 303 -12.26 4.98 18.83
CA ILE A 303 -13.57 4.95 18.16
C ILE A 303 -14.71 5.15 19.16
N ASN A 304 -14.67 4.50 20.33
CA ASN A 304 -15.68 4.66 21.37
C ASN A 304 -15.69 6.09 21.93
N SER A 305 -14.52 6.70 22.13
CA SER A 305 -14.42 8.11 22.57
C SER A 305 -15.07 9.07 21.58
N ILE A 306 -14.82 8.87 20.27
CA ILE A 306 -15.44 9.68 19.21
C ILE A 306 -16.97 9.51 19.22
N LYS A 307 -17.48 8.26 19.31
CA LYS A 307 -18.91 7.97 19.38
C LYS A 307 -19.57 8.62 20.60
N SER A 308 -18.95 8.47 21.77
CA SER A 308 -19.48 9.03 23.03
C SER A 308 -19.55 10.56 23.01
N ALA A 309 -18.73 11.20 22.21
CA ALA A 309 -18.77 12.65 21.97
C ALA A 309 -19.71 13.06 20.82
N GLY A 310 -20.52 12.13 20.29
CA GLY A 310 -21.47 12.40 19.20
C GLY A 310 -20.87 12.40 17.79
N GLY A 311 -19.60 12.02 17.63
CA GLY A 311 -18.97 11.89 16.33
C GLY A 311 -19.37 10.60 15.59
N ARG A 312 -19.29 10.62 14.28
CA ARG A 312 -19.57 9.43 13.43
C ARG A 312 -18.34 8.54 13.41
N ALA A 313 -18.40 7.38 14.03
CA ALA A 313 -17.28 6.43 14.02
C ALA A 313 -17.78 4.99 14.00
N GLY A 314 -16.99 4.08 13.41
CA GLY A 314 -17.28 2.65 13.30
C GLY A 314 -16.06 1.82 13.70
N PHE A 315 -16.31 0.70 14.37
CA PHE A 315 -15.32 -0.33 14.61
C PHE A 315 -15.86 -1.64 14.06
N ILE A 316 -15.15 -2.26 13.14
CA ILE A 316 -15.52 -3.53 12.52
C ILE A 316 -14.43 -4.55 12.83
N LEU A 317 -14.83 -5.62 13.51
CA LEU A 317 -14.06 -6.85 13.59
C LEU A 317 -14.67 -7.83 12.58
N LEU A 318 -13.95 -8.18 11.52
CA LEU A 318 -14.48 -8.96 10.39
C LEU A 318 -15.09 -10.32 10.82
N PRO A 319 -14.53 -11.06 11.80
CA PRO A 319 -15.16 -12.26 12.32
C PRO A 319 -16.57 -12.09 12.84
N ASP A 320 -16.92 -10.93 13.41
CA ASP A 320 -18.27 -10.64 13.90
C ASP A 320 -19.29 -10.58 12.75
N MET A 321 -18.82 -10.40 11.53
CA MET A 321 -19.59 -10.42 10.29
C MET A 321 -19.51 -11.77 9.56
N GLY A 322 -18.86 -12.79 10.16
CA GLY A 322 -18.64 -14.09 9.55
C GLY A 322 -17.50 -14.11 8.51
N ILE A 323 -16.76 -13.02 8.36
CA ILE A 323 -15.61 -12.91 7.43
C ILE A 323 -14.35 -13.30 8.21
N LYS A 324 -13.74 -14.42 7.86
CA LYS A 324 -12.66 -15.06 8.62
C LYS A 324 -11.43 -15.35 7.78
N GLY A 325 -10.30 -15.60 8.46
CA GLY A 325 -9.02 -15.96 7.86
C GLY A 325 -8.22 -14.76 7.36
N ASN A 326 -8.55 -13.54 7.79
CA ASN A 326 -7.93 -12.34 7.26
C ASN A 326 -6.61 -12.01 7.95
N SER A 327 -5.60 -11.86 7.10
CA SER A 327 -4.26 -11.42 7.49
C SER A 327 -4.22 -9.93 7.82
N HIS A 328 -3.04 -9.45 8.26
CA HIS A 328 -2.80 -8.01 8.33
C HIS A 328 -2.86 -7.31 6.96
N MET A 329 -2.64 -8.08 5.90
CA MET A 329 -2.65 -7.61 4.51
C MET A 329 -4.01 -7.91 3.83
N MET A 330 -5.11 -7.64 4.51
CA MET A 330 -6.46 -8.02 4.07
C MET A 330 -6.85 -7.45 2.69
N MET A 331 -6.20 -6.39 2.23
CA MET A 331 -6.35 -5.86 0.86
C MET A 331 -5.73 -6.78 -0.20
N MET A 332 -4.96 -7.78 0.21
CA MET A 332 -4.33 -8.79 -0.66
C MET A 332 -4.90 -10.20 -0.44
N ASP A 333 -5.68 -10.42 0.61
CA ASP A 333 -6.31 -11.71 0.92
C ASP A 333 -7.23 -12.18 -0.22
N LYS A 334 -7.49 -13.48 -0.30
CA LYS A 334 -8.33 -14.08 -1.38
C LYS A 334 -9.75 -13.52 -1.39
N ASN A 335 -10.24 -13.02 -0.26
CA ASN A 335 -11.53 -12.35 -0.10
C ASN A 335 -11.42 -10.82 -0.05
N ASN A 336 -10.35 -10.22 -0.56
CA ASN A 336 -10.07 -8.78 -0.47
C ASN A 336 -11.22 -7.89 -0.98
N LEU A 337 -11.90 -8.28 -2.06
CA LEU A 337 -13.01 -7.50 -2.62
C LEU A 337 -14.26 -7.53 -1.73
N GLN A 338 -14.51 -8.63 -1.01
CA GLN A 338 -15.56 -8.70 0.00
C GLN A 338 -15.32 -7.68 1.12
N ILE A 339 -14.07 -7.51 1.55
CA ILE A 339 -13.70 -6.52 2.57
C ILE A 339 -13.82 -5.10 2.01
N ALA A 340 -13.44 -4.89 0.74
CA ALA A 340 -13.65 -3.62 0.05
C ALA A 340 -15.14 -3.23 0.01
N ASP A 341 -16.05 -4.19 -0.24
CA ASP A 341 -17.49 -3.93 -0.23
C ASP A 341 -18.01 -3.56 1.16
N VAL A 342 -17.49 -4.16 2.24
CA VAL A 342 -17.80 -3.76 3.62
C VAL A 342 -17.42 -2.30 3.87
N ILE A 343 -16.23 -1.91 3.43
CA ILE A 343 -15.74 -0.51 3.56
C ILE A 343 -16.61 0.43 2.72
N LEU A 344 -16.87 0.10 1.46
CA LEU A 344 -17.68 0.91 0.54
C LEU A 344 -19.10 1.10 1.07
N LYS A 345 -19.72 0.05 1.64
CA LYS A 345 -21.04 0.14 2.27
C LYS A 345 -21.02 1.14 3.42
N TRP A 346 -20.07 1.00 4.34
CA TRP A 346 -19.96 1.92 5.47
C TRP A 346 -19.72 3.37 5.01
N LEU A 347 -18.86 3.58 4.02
CA LEU A 347 -18.60 4.90 3.43
C LEU A 347 -19.86 5.50 2.80
N GLY A 348 -20.67 4.70 2.10
CA GLY A 348 -21.93 5.14 1.50
C GLY A 348 -22.96 5.62 2.54
N GLU A 349 -22.91 5.08 3.76
CA GLU A 349 -23.79 5.43 4.86
C GLU A 349 -23.30 6.63 5.70
N ASN A 350 -21.96 6.83 5.77
CA ASN A 350 -21.35 7.73 6.74
C ASN A 350 -20.55 8.90 6.14
N ALA A 351 -19.94 8.73 4.97
CA ALA A 351 -19.23 9.81 4.31
C ALA A 351 -20.21 10.82 3.71
N ALA A 352 -19.96 12.10 3.89
CA ALA A 352 -20.75 13.13 3.25
C ALA A 352 -20.57 13.05 1.71
N LYS A 353 -21.71 13.13 1.00
CA LYS A 353 -21.72 13.22 -0.47
C LYS A 353 -21.20 14.57 -0.93
#